data_9e320f281369836ad6d457434e3d83ed
#
_entry.id   9e320f281369836ad6d457434e3d83ed
#
_cell.length_a   1.000
_cell.length_b   1.000
_cell.length_c   1.000
_cell.angle_alpha   90.00
_cell.angle_beta   90.00
_cell.angle_gamma   90.00
#
_symmetry.space_group_name_H-M   'P 1'
#
loop_
_entity.id
_entity.type
_entity.pdbx_description
1 polymer ?
#
loop_
_entity_poly.entity_id
_entity_poly.type
_entity_poly.pdbx_seq_one_letter_code
_entity_poly.pdbx_strand_id
1 'polypeptide(L)'
;MTTTAQRSGGGDARAAARQIEAIRAIADADLPRAIAMAAEARAAGVTDPLLHHMAALQLKHDGRLEEAVAELGRGLELDPRDGPMIITLGFCLVDLERLTQASKMFELALKLNPNSPHACYGYGWAAEGMGALDAAESAWRRAVALDPRHADAWAGLSGLAVRRREWSDAKASAEKALAFDPRQTDAMMNLARVAMGQGDHAGAAKRVNETIPLAFLKPLARANCRIMLGDALDAQGRHQEAFAAYKEGKSDVRALYADVYEAPERVRTPQEARRMTAEFLETPQVAWARPTSGGLQGGERGHAFLMGFPRSGTTLLEQVLETHPDVVSLDERPLLLNAEVEFLARPGGVKRLADVLPMFLEPFQENYWGTVRELGADPTGKVFVDKYPLATVRLPLISKVFPNAKIIFALRDPRDVVFSCFRRSFNMNPAMYEFNTLEGAARYYDAVMRAGEAYFERLPLDVHRVKYEDLVSDCDAVTRGVCEFIGVDWTDDLRNFARTIGERRIATPSSVQIARGLYSEGAGQWRPYAFALAEVMPILQPWIERFGYEPS
;
A
#
# COMPACT_ATOMS: atom_id res chain seq x y z
N MET A 1 -36.77 -62.36 -14.02
CA MET A 1 -36.37 -61.13 -14.70
C MET A 1 -35.67 -60.23 -13.71
N THR A 2 -34.41 -60.44 -13.49
CA THR A 2 -33.54 -59.62 -12.64
C THR A 2 -32.12 -59.86 -13.13
N THR A 3 -31.51 -58.88 -13.80
CA THR A 3 -30.04 -58.70 -13.97
C THR A 3 -29.77 -57.88 -15.23
N THR A 4 -29.89 -56.53 -15.12
CA THR A 4 -29.33 -55.66 -16.18
C THR A 4 -29.01 -54.24 -15.68
N ALA A 5 -28.87 -54.01 -14.35
CA ALA A 5 -28.63 -52.64 -13.82
C ALA A 5 -27.23 -52.41 -13.17
N GLN A 6 -26.30 -53.34 -13.25
CA GLN A 6 -24.99 -53.22 -12.57
C GLN A 6 -23.76 -53.12 -13.48
N ARG A 7 -23.90 -52.94 -14.81
CA ARG A 7 -22.74 -52.87 -15.72
C ARG A 7 -22.46 -51.48 -16.33
N SER A 8 -23.31 -50.46 -16.19
CA SER A 8 -23.07 -49.13 -16.76
C SER A 8 -22.15 -48.25 -15.91
N GLY A 9 -22.19 -48.33 -14.58
CA GLY A 9 -21.39 -47.45 -13.70
C GLY A 9 -19.86 -47.67 -13.72
N GLY A 10 -19.40 -48.87 -14.10
CA GLY A 10 -17.94 -49.16 -14.14
C GLY A 10 -17.23 -48.67 -15.41
N GLY A 11 -17.99 -48.49 -16.52
CA GLY A 11 -17.49 -47.94 -17.78
C GLY A 11 -17.27 -46.43 -17.70
N ASP A 12 -18.24 -45.74 -17.14
CA ASP A 12 -18.23 -44.28 -17.00
C ASP A 12 -17.14 -43.79 -16.00
N ALA A 13 -16.96 -44.49 -14.89
CA ALA A 13 -15.91 -44.18 -13.92
C ALA A 13 -14.48 -44.36 -14.50
N ARG A 14 -14.25 -45.40 -15.32
CA ARG A 14 -12.98 -45.62 -16.02
C ARG A 14 -12.73 -44.57 -17.12
N ALA A 15 -13.76 -44.11 -17.80
CA ALA A 15 -13.66 -43.06 -18.81
C ALA A 15 -13.30 -41.73 -18.14
N ALA A 16 -13.97 -41.35 -17.04
CA ALA A 16 -13.68 -40.18 -16.25
C ALA A 16 -12.23 -40.18 -15.72
N ALA A 17 -11.77 -41.30 -15.14
CA ALA A 17 -10.38 -41.43 -14.64
C ALA A 17 -9.35 -41.22 -15.76
N ARG A 18 -9.56 -41.80 -16.95
CA ARG A 18 -8.66 -41.57 -18.10
C ARG A 18 -8.67 -40.12 -18.56
N GLN A 19 -9.79 -39.45 -18.51
CA GLN A 19 -9.91 -38.03 -18.87
C GLN A 19 -9.13 -37.16 -17.90
N ILE A 20 -9.25 -37.41 -16.60
CA ILE A 20 -8.46 -36.71 -15.56
C ILE A 20 -6.95 -36.94 -15.74
N GLU A 21 -6.54 -38.20 -15.99
CA GLU A 21 -5.15 -38.53 -16.26
C GLU A 21 -4.60 -37.81 -17.50
N ALA A 22 -5.38 -37.72 -18.57
CA ALA A 22 -5.02 -36.99 -19.77
C ALA A 22 -4.86 -35.49 -19.51
N ILE A 23 -5.76 -34.87 -18.73
CA ILE A 23 -5.67 -33.47 -18.33
C ILE A 23 -4.39 -33.24 -17.51
N ARG A 24 -4.12 -34.09 -16.53
CA ARG A 24 -2.91 -34.02 -15.68
C ARG A 24 -1.63 -34.12 -16.51
N ALA A 25 -1.60 -35.02 -17.48
CA ALA A 25 -0.43 -35.25 -18.31
C ALA A 25 -0.02 -34.04 -19.18
N ILE A 26 -0.98 -33.18 -19.53
CA ILE A 26 -0.70 -32.01 -20.38
C ILE A 26 -0.69 -30.68 -19.62
N ALA A 27 -1.10 -30.65 -18.34
CA ALA A 27 -1.28 -29.41 -17.58
C ALA A 27 -0.03 -28.53 -17.53
N ASP A 28 1.16 -29.14 -17.41
CA ASP A 28 2.43 -28.43 -17.39
C ASP A 28 2.92 -27.99 -18.78
N ALA A 29 2.53 -28.73 -19.83
CA ALA A 29 3.01 -28.48 -21.19
C ALA A 29 2.10 -27.56 -22.01
N ASP A 30 0.76 -27.67 -21.80
CA ASP A 30 -0.26 -26.93 -22.53
C ASP A 30 -1.44 -26.62 -21.59
N LEU A 31 -1.24 -25.65 -20.70
CA LEU A 31 -2.25 -25.24 -19.72
C LEU A 31 -3.57 -24.80 -20.36
N PRO A 32 -3.62 -23.99 -21.46
CA PRO A 32 -4.88 -23.62 -22.09
C PRO A 32 -5.69 -24.84 -22.57
N ARG A 33 -5.02 -25.84 -23.12
CA ARG A 33 -5.68 -27.09 -23.56
C ARG A 33 -6.16 -27.91 -22.37
N ALA A 34 -5.37 -27.99 -21.28
CA ALA A 34 -5.78 -28.67 -20.05
C ALA A 34 -7.03 -28.04 -19.45
N ILE A 35 -7.10 -26.71 -19.42
CA ILE A 35 -8.28 -25.94 -18.96
C ILE A 35 -9.51 -26.23 -19.83
N ALA A 36 -9.36 -26.23 -21.16
CA ALA A 36 -10.47 -26.55 -22.06
C ALA A 36 -11.01 -27.98 -21.84
N MET A 37 -10.11 -28.97 -21.73
CA MET A 37 -10.49 -30.36 -21.45
C MET A 37 -11.15 -30.52 -20.07
N ALA A 38 -10.70 -29.75 -19.07
CA ALA A 38 -11.31 -29.74 -17.74
C ALA A 38 -12.74 -29.18 -17.77
N ALA A 39 -12.96 -28.13 -18.55
CA ALA A 39 -14.31 -27.57 -18.74
C ALA A 39 -15.27 -28.58 -19.40
N GLU A 40 -14.81 -29.32 -20.42
CA GLU A 40 -15.58 -30.40 -21.07
C GLU A 40 -15.90 -31.53 -20.10
N ALA A 41 -14.91 -31.95 -19.28
CA ALA A 41 -15.12 -33.01 -18.29
C ALA A 41 -16.16 -32.61 -17.22
N ARG A 42 -16.12 -31.34 -16.75
CA ARG A 42 -17.14 -30.80 -15.83
C ARG A 42 -18.52 -30.78 -16.46
N ALA A 43 -18.64 -30.35 -17.72
CA ALA A 43 -19.90 -30.33 -18.44
C ALA A 43 -20.48 -31.76 -18.61
N ALA A 44 -19.62 -32.77 -18.70
CA ALA A 44 -20.00 -34.19 -18.72
C ALA A 44 -20.33 -34.77 -17.31
N GLY A 45 -20.27 -33.95 -16.25
CA GLY A 45 -20.60 -34.36 -14.87
C GLY A 45 -19.46 -35.04 -14.10
N VAL A 46 -18.24 -34.99 -14.61
CA VAL A 46 -17.07 -35.50 -13.87
C VAL A 46 -16.75 -34.58 -12.68
N THR A 47 -16.52 -35.16 -11.51
CA THR A 47 -16.15 -34.46 -10.30
C THR A 47 -14.76 -34.93 -9.87
N ASP A 48 -13.77 -33.98 -9.83
CA ASP A 48 -12.39 -34.24 -9.42
C ASP A 48 -11.75 -32.91 -8.98
N PRO A 49 -10.90 -32.91 -7.93
CA PRO A 49 -10.19 -31.71 -7.47
C PRO A 49 -9.45 -30.97 -8.58
N LEU A 50 -8.81 -31.68 -9.51
CA LEU A 50 -8.06 -31.11 -10.63
C LEU A 50 -8.94 -30.20 -11.51
N LEU A 51 -10.21 -30.56 -11.71
CA LEU A 51 -11.13 -29.77 -12.53
C LEU A 51 -11.46 -28.42 -11.90
N HIS A 52 -11.57 -28.36 -10.56
CA HIS A 52 -11.71 -27.11 -9.80
C HIS A 52 -10.44 -26.28 -9.90
N HIS A 53 -9.26 -26.92 -9.81
CA HIS A 53 -7.98 -26.22 -9.96
C HIS A 53 -7.84 -25.58 -11.35
N MET A 54 -8.13 -26.33 -12.43
CA MET A 54 -8.08 -25.80 -13.80
C MET A 54 -9.06 -24.64 -14.01
N ALA A 55 -10.27 -24.73 -13.48
CA ALA A 55 -11.25 -23.66 -13.54
C ALA A 55 -10.77 -22.41 -12.78
N ALA A 56 -10.16 -22.59 -11.62
CA ALA A 56 -9.61 -21.49 -10.84
C ALA A 56 -8.42 -20.80 -11.54
N LEU A 57 -7.58 -21.55 -12.24
CA LEU A 57 -6.50 -20.97 -13.05
C LEU A 57 -7.04 -20.12 -14.19
N GLN A 58 -8.14 -20.54 -14.85
CA GLN A 58 -8.82 -19.71 -15.84
C GLN A 58 -9.40 -18.45 -15.22
N LEU A 59 -10.12 -18.57 -14.10
CA LEU A 59 -10.69 -17.42 -13.38
C LEU A 59 -9.62 -16.43 -12.94
N LYS A 60 -8.48 -16.93 -12.46
CA LYS A 60 -7.32 -16.10 -12.11
C LYS A 60 -6.77 -15.35 -13.34
N HIS A 61 -6.66 -16.04 -14.46
CA HIS A 61 -6.24 -15.43 -15.74
C HIS A 61 -7.19 -14.31 -16.17
N ASP A 62 -8.48 -14.51 -15.99
CA ASP A 62 -9.54 -13.55 -16.33
C ASP A 62 -9.68 -12.41 -15.30
N GLY A 63 -8.85 -12.41 -14.24
CA GLY A 63 -8.88 -11.41 -13.16
C GLY A 63 -10.03 -11.59 -12.15
N ARG A 64 -10.79 -12.68 -12.23
CA ARG A 64 -11.94 -13.01 -11.36
C ARG A 64 -11.46 -13.72 -10.08
N LEU A 65 -10.64 -12.99 -9.30
CA LEU A 65 -9.86 -13.58 -8.19
C LEU A 65 -10.73 -14.15 -7.06
N GLU A 66 -11.84 -13.47 -6.68
CA GLU A 66 -12.75 -13.96 -5.64
C GLU A 66 -13.43 -15.28 -6.05
N GLU A 67 -13.79 -15.40 -7.32
CA GLU A 67 -14.38 -16.61 -7.84
C GLU A 67 -13.34 -17.73 -7.95
N ALA A 68 -12.10 -17.39 -8.28
CA ALA A 68 -10.99 -18.34 -8.25
C ALA A 68 -10.76 -18.90 -6.83
N VAL A 69 -10.77 -18.04 -5.81
CA VAL A 69 -10.66 -18.45 -4.39
C VAL A 69 -11.81 -19.39 -4.00
N ALA A 70 -13.06 -19.06 -4.39
CA ALA A 70 -14.21 -19.91 -4.11
C ALA A 70 -14.11 -21.27 -4.80
N GLU A 71 -13.63 -21.30 -6.04
CA GLU A 71 -13.47 -22.53 -6.81
C GLU A 71 -12.35 -23.42 -6.23
N LEU A 72 -11.22 -22.81 -5.81
CA LEU A 72 -10.15 -23.52 -5.09
C LEU A 72 -10.64 -24.09 -3.76
N GLY A 73 -11.48 -23.35 -3.04
CA GLY A 73 -12.12 -23.83 -1.81
C GLY A 73 -12.92 -25.12 -2.04
N ARG A 74 -13.75 -25.17 -3.09
CA ARG A 74 -14.51 -26.38 -3.45
C ARG A 74 -13.60 -27.56 -3.80
N GLY A 75 -12.51 -27.30 -4.53
CA GLY A 75 -11.53 -28.34 -4.85
C GLY A 75 -10.84 -28.88 -3.59
N LEU A 76 -10.49 -28.01 -2.63
CA LEU A 76 -9.86 -28.38 -1.37
C LEU A 76 -10.84 -29.08 -0.39
N GLU A 77 -12.15 -28.91 -0.54
CA GLU A 77 -13.14 -29.75 0.17
C GLU A 77 -13.07 -31.22 -0.29
N LEU A 78 -12.71 -31.48 -1.56
CA LEU A 78 -12.54 -32.82 -2.11
C LEU A 78 -11.15 -33.41 -1.79
N ASP A 79 -10.10 -32.60 -1.86
CA ASP A 79 -8.73 -32.97 -1.46
C ASP A 79 -8.05 -31.84 -0.66
N PRO A 80 -8.16 -31.87 0.67
CA PRO A 80 -7.58 -30.84 1.54
C PRO A 80 -6.03 -30.79 1.56
N ARG A 81 -5.37 -31.76 0.91
CA ARG A 81 -3.91 -31.89 0.88
C ARG A 81 -3.30 -31.67 -0.51
N ASP A 82 -4.08 -31.19 -1.47
CA ASP A 82 -3.59 -30.82 -2.79
C ASP A 82 -2.65 -29.61 -2.69
N GLY A 83 -1.35 -29.87 -2.64
CA GLY A 83 -0.30 -28.85 -2.49
C GLY A 83 -0.32 -27.80 -3.61
N PRO A 84 -0.36 -28.19 -4.89
CA PRO A 84 -0.51 -27.26 -6.02
C PRO A 84 -1.70 -26.31 -5.88
N MET A 85 -2.86 -26.83 -5.47
CA MET A 85 -4.08 -26.03 -5.30
C MET A 85 -3.96 -25.05 -4.13
N ILE A 86 -3.37 -25.49 -3.00
CA ILE A 86 -3.08 -24.62 -1.84
C ILE A 86 -2.14 -23.48 -2.24
N ILE A 87 -1.11 -23.75 -3.05
CA ILE A 87 -0.17 -22.75 -3.55
C ILE A 87 -0.90 -21.74 -4.46
N THR A 88 -1.75 -22.22 -5.36
CA THR A 88 -2.56 -21.34 -6.24
C THR A 88 -3.49 -20.46 -5.44
N LEU A 89 -4.14 -21.00 -4.38
CA LEU A 89 -4.96 -20.23 -3.45
C LEU A 89 -4.13 -19.16 -2.75
N GLY A 90 -2.92 -19.49 -2.30
CA GLY A 90 -2.00 -18.53 -1.72
C GLY A 90 -1.70 -17.37 -2.66
N PHE A 91 -1.42 -17.63 -3.94
CA PHE A 91 -1.18 -16.57 -4.93
C PHE A 91 -2.45 -15.74 -5.22
N CYS A 92 -3.63 -16.35 -5.32
CA CYS A 92 -4.88 -15.58 -5.46
C CYS A 92 -5.10 -14.64 -4.27
N LEU A 93 -4.78 -15.09 -3.05
CA LEU A 93 -4.90 -14.29 -1.84
C LEU A 93 -3.86 -13.16 -1.80
N VAL A 94 -2.64 -13.36 -2.33
CA VAL A 94 -1.66 -12.27 -2.51
C VAL A 94 -2.19 -11.22 -3.48
N ASP A 95 -2.72 -11.65 -4.62
CA ASP A 95 -3.30 -10.76 -5.64
C ASP A 95 -4.51 -9.98 -5.11
N LEU A 96 -5.22 -10.51 -4.09
CA LEU A 96 -6.30 -9.86 -3.34
C LEU A 96 -5.82 -9.05 -2.12
N GLU A 97 -4.51 -8.90 -1.94
CA GLU A 97 -3.89 -8.21 -0.77
C GLU A 97 -4.25 -8.84 0.60
N ARG A 98 -4.75 -10.09 0.61
CA ARG A 98 -5.06 -10.87 1.83
C ARG A 98 -3.80 -11.60 2.34
N LEU A 99 -2.75 -10.83 2.63
CA LEU A 99 -1.39 -11.33 2.85
C LEU A 99 -1.27 -12.30 4.02
N THR A 100 -1.96 -12.04 5.13
CA THR A 100 -1.95 -12.95 6.30
C THR A 100 -2.58 -14.31 5.97
N GLN A 101 -3.64 -14.33 5.16
CA GLN A 101 -4.26 -15.58 4.73
C GLN A 101 -3.36 -16.30 3.72
N ALA A 102 -2.74 -15.57 2.79
CA ALA A 102 -1.79 -16.10 1.83
C ALA A 102 -0.60 -16.78 2.52
N SER A 103 0.02 -16.12 3.52
CA SER A 103 1.11 -16.67 4.31
C SER A 103 0.74 -18.01 4.93
N LYS A 104 -0.46 -18.13 5.54
CA LYS A 104 -0.95 -19.40 6.12
C LYS A 104 -1.10 -20.49 5.08
N MET A 105 -1.53 -20.16 3.84
CA MET A 105 -1.63 -21.14 2.75
C MET A 105 -0.25 -21.65 2.32
N PHE A 106 0.73 -20.76 2.16
CA PHE A 106 2.09 -21.17 1.83
C PHE A 106 2.76 -21.95 2.95
N GLU A 107 2.52 -21.60 4.23
CA GLU A 107 2.98 -22.40 5.38
C GLU A 107 2.38 -23.81 5.37
N LEU A 108 1.08 -23.93 5.05
CA LEU A 108 0.43 -25.24 4.89
C LEU A 108 1.05 -26.02 3.75
N ALA A 109 1.28 -25.40 2.60
CA ALA A 109 1.96 -26.04 1.47
C ALA A 109 3.37 -26.51 1.84
N LEU A 110 4.13 -25.73 2.61
CA LEU A 110 5.47 -26.09 3.09
C LEU A 110 5.45 -27.20 4.16
N LYS A 111 4.38 -27.31 4.95
CA LYS A 111 4.18 -28.46 5.87
C LYS A 111 3.92 -29.75 5.10
N LEU A 112 3.21 -29.67 3.98
CA LEU A 112 2.93 -30.83 3.11
C LEU A 112 4.16 -31.23 2.27
N ASN A 113 4.84 -30.24 1.69
CA ASN A 113 6.07 -30.43 0.93
C ASN A 113 7.10 -29.34 1.30
N PRO A 114 8.01 -29.65 2.25
CA PRO A 114 9.05 -28.70 2.67
C PRO A 114 10.00 -28.27 1.55
N ASN A 115 10.11 -29.04 0.47
CA ASN A 115 11.02 -28.79 -0.63
C ASN A 115 10.33 -28.21 -1.86
N SER A 116 9.22 -27.51 -1.70
CA SER A 116 8.53 -26.80 -2.78
C SER A 116 9.14 -25.39 -3.00
N PRO A 117 9.85 -25.14 -4.11
CA PRO A 117 10.41 -23.83 -4.40
C PRO A 117 9.30 -22.78 -4.62
N HIS A 118 8.17 -23.17 -5.25
CA HIS A 118 7.02 -22.29 -5.46
C HIS A 118 6.35 -21.87 -4.15
N ALA A 119 6.22 -22.77 -3.18
CA ALA A 119 5.67 -22.42 -1.87
C ALA A 119 6.65 -21.51 -1.08
N CYS A 120 7.96 -21.74 -1.17
CA CYS A 120 8.96 -20.84 -0.61
C CYS A 120 8.89 -19.45 -1.25
N TYR A 121 8.79 -19.38 -2.57
CA TYR A 121 8.64 -18.11 -3.29
C TYR A 121 7.38 -17.36 -2.88
N GLY A 122 6.22 -18.03 -2.88
CA GLY A 122 4.95 -17.44 -2.51
C GLY A 122 4.93 -16.95 -1.05
N TYR A 123 5.51 -17.71 -0.12
CA TYR A 123 5.68 -17.27 1.27
C TYR A 123 6.53 -15.99 1.36
N GLY A 124 7.64 -15.95 0.62
CA GLY A 124 8.49 -14.77 0.54
C GLY A 124 7.75 -13.55 0.01
N TRP A 125 6.89 -13.72 -0.99
CA TRP A 125 6.07 -12.64 -1.55
C TRP A 125 5.06 -12.13 -0.53
N ALA A 126 4.32 -13.02 0.16
CA ALA A 126 3.41 -12.63 1.22
C ALA A 126 4.14 -11.91 2.38
N ALA A 127 5.32 -12.41 2.78
CA ALA A 127 6.15 -11.82 3.82
C ALA A 127 6.65 -10.42 3.44
N GLU A 128 7.08 -10.22 2.18
CA GLU A 128 7.47 -8.90 1.66
C GLU A 128 6.32 -7.90 1.75
N GLY A 129 5.13 -8.31 1.30
CA GLY A 129 3.93 -7.48 1.36
C GLY A 129 3.51 -7.11 2.79
N MET A 130 3.81 -7.96 3.77
CA MET A 130 3.61 -7.67 5.20
C MET A 130 4.77 -6.86 5.83
N GLY A 131 5.82 -6.51 5.06
CA GLY A 131 7.00 -5.81 5.55
C GLY A 131 8.01 -6.70 6.29
N ALA A 132 7.82 -8.02 6.35
CA ALA A 132 8.72 -8.99 6.99
C ALA A 132 9.89 -9.35 6.04
N LEU A 133 10.76 -8.36 5.73
CA LEU A 133 11.76 -8.47 4.67
C LEU A 133 12.81 -9.56 4.91
N ASP A 134 13.17 -9.86 6.16
CA ASP A 134 14.11 -10.95 6.48
C ASP A 134 13.50 -12.31 6.22
N ALA A 135 12.22 -12.48 6.54
CA ALA A 135 11.48 -13.69 6.24
C ALA A 135 11.35 -13.90 4.72
N ALA A 136 11.07 -12.81 3.97
CA ALA A 136 11.00 -12.82 2.51
C ALA A 136 12.34 -13.26 1.90
N GLU A 137 13.44 -12.65 2.35
CA GLU A 137 14.78 -13.00 1.88
C GLU A 137 15.13 -14.46 2.13
N SER A 138 14.91 -14.92 3.38
CA SER A 138 15.17 -16.32 3.76
C SER A 138 14.39 -17.31 2.89
N ALA A 139 13.10 -16.99 2.63
CA ALA A 139 12.24 -17.82 1.81
C ALA A 139 12.69 -17.85 0.34
N TRP A 140 13.05 -16.70 -0.25
CA TRP A 140 13.52 -16.64 -1.63
C TRP A 140 14.91 -17.27 -1.80
N ARG A 141 15.82 -17.11 -0.83
CA ARG A 141 17.09 -17.85 -0.83
C ARG A 141 16.87 -19.36 -0.78
N ARG A 142 15.90 -19.82 0.00
CA ARG A 142 15.53 -21.23 0.03
C ARG A 142 14.92 -21.67 -1.31
N ALA A 143 14.07 -20.86 -1.93
CA ALA A 143 13.50 -21.16 -3.25
C ALA A 143 14.58 -21.37 -4.31
N VAL A 144 15.58 -20.45 -4.42
CA VAL A 144 16.68 -20.58 -5.38
C VAL A 144 17.71 -21.67 -5.01
N ALA A 145 17.80 -22.07 -3.74
CA ALA A 145 18.60 -23.22 -3.33
C ALA A 145 17.96 -24.56 -3.75
N LEU A 146 16.61 -24.64 -3.72
CA LEU A 146 15.83 -25.80 -4.17
C LEU A 146 15.73 -25.86 -5.69
N ASP A 147 15.50 -24.71 -6.34
CA ASP A 147 15.48 -24.56 -7.79
C ASP A 147 16.31 -23.34 -8.22
N PRO A 148 17.59 -23.54 -8.60
CA PRO A 148 18.46 -22.44 -9.05
C PRO A 148 17.94 -21.69 -10.30
N ARG A 149 16.97 -22.25 -11.02
CA ARG A 149 16.36 -21.63 -12.22
C ARG A 149 15.10 -20.86 -11.92
N HIS A 150 14.69 -20.73 -10.66
CA HIS A 150 13.48 -20.01 -10.27
C HIS A 150 13.66 -18.49 -10.47
N ALA A 151 13.31 -18.00 -11.65
CA ALA A 151 13.52 -16.62 -12.08
C ALA A 151 12.83 -15.59 -11.16
N ASP A 152 11.59 -15.88 -10.74
CA ASP A 152 10.83 -14.96 -9.87
C ASP A 152 11.48 -14.79 -8.49
N ALA A 153 12.05 -15.86 -7.93
CA ALA A 153 12.74 -15.77 -6.64
C ALA A 153 14.04 -14.97 -6.75
N TRP A 154 14.80 -15.10 -7.86
CA TRP A 154 15.95 -14.24 -8.14
C TRP A 154 15.53 -12.77 -8.32
N ALA A 155 14.40 -12.50 -8.98
CA ALA A 155 13.86 -11.15 -9.13
C ALA A 155 13.44 -10.55 -7.77
N GLY A 156 12.83 -11.35 -6.88
CA GLY A 156 12.51 -10.95 -5.51
C GLY A 156 13.78 -10.59 -4.70
N LEU A 157 14.82 -11.44 -4.73
CA LEU A 157 16.11 -11.13 -4.10
C LEU A 157 16.74 -9.86 -4.65
N SER A 158 16.67 -9.65 -5.98
CA SER A 158 17.13 -8.41 -6.61
C SER A 158 16.36 -7.19 -6.10
N GLY A 159 15.03 -7.29 -5.96
CA GLY A 159 14.19 -6.22 -5.43
C GLY A 159 14.56 -5.83 -3.99
N LEU A 160 14.83 -6.82 -3.12
CA LEU A 160 15.29 -6.56 -1.75
C LEU A 160 16.67 -5.88 -1.73
N ALA A 161 17.61 -6.35 -2.56
CA ALA A 161 18.93 -5.74 -2.68
C ALA A 161 18.85 -4.29 -3.20
N VAL A 162 17.94 -3.98 -4.15
CA VAL A 162 17.63 -2.60 -4.57
C VAL A 162 17.18 -1.75 -3.39
N ARG A 163 16.26 -2.24 -2.57
CA ARG A 163 15.78 -1.51 -1.37
C ARG A 163 16.89 -1.21 -0.37
N ARG A 164 17.84 -2.15 -0.20
CA ARG A 164 19.02 -2.01 0.67
C ARG A 164 20.15 -1.23 0.02
N ARG A 165 20.01 -0.85 -1.26
CA ARG A 165 21.06 -0.18 -2.05
C ARG A 165 22.32 -1.05 -2.24
N GLU A 166 22.18 -2.36 -2.16
CA GLU A 166 23.20 -3.36 -2.43
C GLU A 166 23.28 -3.58 -3.96
N TRP A 167 23.76 -2.54 -4.68
CA TRP A 167 23.63 -2.45 -6.15
C TRP A 167 24.28 -3.62 -6.90
N SER A 168 25.41 -4.14 -6.38
CA SER A 168 26.11 -5.29 -6.96
C SER A 168 25.25 -6.55 -6.92
N ASP A 169 24.69 -6.85 -5.74
CA ASP A 169 23.88 -8.05 -5.51
C ASP A 169 22.53 -7.95 -6.23
N ALA A 170 21.95 -6.74 -6.24
CA ALA A 170 20.73 -6.44 -7.00
C ALA A 170 20.93 -6.73 -8.49
N LYS A 171 22.02 -6.24 -9.08
CA LYS A 171 22.36 -6.47 -10.49
C LYS A 171 22.59 -7.95 -10.77
N ALA A 172 23.43 -8.62 -9.96
CA ALA A 172 23.75 -10.04 -10.15
C ALA A 172 22.50 -10.92 -10.09
N SER A 173 21.60 -10.66 -9.12
CA SER A 173 20.35 -11.41 -8.97
C SER A 173 19.38 -11.15 -10.13
N ALA A 174 19.24 -9.90 -10.59
CA ALA A 174 18.42 -9.58 -11.76
C ALA A 174 18.95 -10.22 -13.06
N GLU A 175 20.25 -10.21 -13.28
CA GLU A 175 20.88 -10.85 -14.44
C GLU A 175 20.65 -12.37 -14.43
N LYS A 176 20.70 -13.03 -13.25
CA LYS A 176 20.34 -14.46 -13.11
C LYS A 176 18.87 -14.69 -13.45
N ALA A 177 17.97 -13.88 -12.93
CA ALA A 177 16.53 -13.98 -13.23
C ALA A 177 16.30 -13.94 -14.76
N LEU A 178 16.90 -12.96 -15.45
CA LEU A 178 16.76 -12.78 -16.90
C LEU A 178 17.47 -13.87 -17.72
N ALA A 179 18.51 -14.49 -17.19
CA ALA A 179 19.16 -15.62 -17.85
C ALA A 179 18.25 -16.87 -17.87
N PHE A 180 17.38 -17.03 -16.87
CA PHE A 180 16.43 -18.15 -16.80
C PHE A 180 15.08 -17.82 -17.41
N ASP A 181 14.58 -16.58 -17.22
CA ASP A 181 13.39 -16.05 -17.90
C ASP A 181 13.68 -14.65 -18.47
N PRO A 182 13.98 -14.53 -19.77
CA PRO A 182 14.18 -13.23 -20.43
C PRO A 182 12.95 -12.31 -20.40
N ARG A 183 11.78 -12.80 -19.97
CA ARG A 183 10.53 -12.03 -19.85
C ARG A 183 10.23 -11.59 -18.42
N GLN A 184 11.13 -11.84 -17.47
CA GLN A 184 10.94 -11.48 -16.07
C GLN A 184 11.00 -9.96 -15.88
N THR A 185 9.81 -9.36 -15.78
CA THR A 185 9.60 -7.90 -15.80
C THR A 185 10.24 -7.20 -14.58
N ASP A 186 10.11 -7.78 -13.38
CA ASP A 186 10.65 -7.17 -12.17
C ASP A 186 12.18 -7.10 -12.21
N ALA A 187 12.84 -8.11 -12.78
CA ALA A 187 14.28 -8.09 -12.98
C ALA A 187 14.71 -7.00 -13.96
N MET A 188 13.97 -6.79 -15.07
CA MET A 188 14.21 -5.68 -16.00
C MET A 188 14.11 -4.33 -15.30
N MET A 189 13.04 -4.14 -14.52
CA MET A 189 12.81 -2.91 -13.74
C MET A 189 13.87 -2.73 -12.65
N ASN A 190 14.32 -3.81 -11.99
CA ASN A 190 15.37 -3.74 -10.98
C ASN A 190 16.71 -3.31 -11.58
N LEU A 191 17.08 -3.78 -12.77
CA LEU A 191 18.26 -3.28 -13.47
C LEU A 191 18.19 -1.79 -13.79
N ALA A 192 17.01 -1.27 -14.14
CA ALA A 192 16.83 0.16 -14.31
C ALA A 192 16.97 0.92 -12.99
N ARG A 193 16.41 0.37 -11.87
CA ARG A 193 16.58 0.94 -10.52
C ARG A 193 18.05 0.93 -10.07
N VAL A 194 18.79 -0.14 -10.38
CA VAL A 194 20.24 -0.21 -10.13
C VAL A 194 20.97 0.91 -10.85
N ALA A 195 20.70 1.10 -12.15
CA ALA A 195 21.29 2.19 -12.93
C ALA A 195 20.97 3.57 -12.32
N MET A 196 19.69 3.80 -11.94
CA MET A 196 19.27 5.02 -11.21
C MET A 196 20.08 5.22 -9.93
N GLY A 197 20.20 4.17 -9.12
CA GLY A 197 20.89 4.22 -7.82
C GLY A 197 22.40 4.45 -7.95
N GLN A 198 22.99 4.08 -9.06
CA GLN A 198 24.41 4.30 -9.41
C GLN A 198 24.66 5.63 -10.13
N GLY A 199 23.60 6.44 -10.38
CA GLY A 199 23.70 7.72 -11.08
C GLY A 199 23.71 7.61 -12.61
N ASP A 200 23.60 6.41 -13.18
CA ASP A 200 23.47 6.21 -14.62
C ASP A 200 22.01 6.42 -15.08
N HIS A 201 21.56 7.68 -14.99
CA HIS A 201 20.18 8.05 -15.32
C HIS A 201 19.89 7.88 -16.82
N ALA A 202 20.88 8.05 -17.68
CA ALA A 202 20.73 7.83 -19.12
C ALA A 202 20.58 6.34 -19.44
N GLY A 203 21.40 5.49 -18.84
CA GLY A 203 21.29 4.04 -18.95
C GLY A 203 19.97 3.51 -18.40
N ALA A 204 19.48 4.06 -17.29
CA ALA A 204 18.17 3.73 -16.74
C ALA A 204 17.04 4.09 -17.73
N ALA A 205 17.02 5.31 -18.25
CA ALA A 205 16.03 5.75 -19.23
C ALA A 205 16.04 4.87 -20.50
N LYS A 206 17.24 4.51 -21.00
CA LYS A 206 17.39 3.60 -22.14
C LYS A 206 16.75 2.24 -21.86
N ARG A 207 17.08 1.60 -20.72
CA ARG A 207 16.54 0.28 -20.34
C ARG A 207 15.01 0.29 -20.24
N VAL A 208 14.46 1.32 -19.61
CA VAL A 208 13.02 1.48 -19.47
C VAL A 208 12.35 1.67 -20.83
N ASN A 209 12.90 2.48 -21.72
CA ASN A 209 12.39 2.67 -23.09
C ASN A 209 12.42 1.38 -23.93
N GLU A 210 13.42 0.53 -23.73
CA GLU A 210 13.50 -0.78 -24.37
C GLU A 210 12.45 -1.76 -23.79
N THR A 211 12.05 -1.59 -22.52
CA THR A 211 11.08 -2.46 -21.84
C THR A 211 9.63 -2.11 -22.18
N ILE A 212 9.28 -0.82 -22.26
CA ILE A 212 7.89 -0.34 -22.46
C ILE A 212 7.18 -0.99 -23.66
N PRO A 213 7.78 -1.17 -24.86
CA PRO A 213 7.11 -1.70 -26.03
C PRO A 213 6.94 -3.22 -26.02
N LEU A 214 7.49 -3.95 -25.05
CA LEU A 214 7.44 -5.41 -25.03
C LEU A 214 5.98 -5.90 -24.89
N ALA A 215 5.57 -6.78 -25.81
CA ALA A 215 4.18 -7.22 -25.93
C ALA A 215 3.67 -7.99 -24.69
N PHE A 216 4.58 -8.70 -24.00
CA PHE A 216 4.22 -9.47 -22.80
C PHE A 216 4.11 -8.61 -21.53
N LEU A 217 4.49 -7.33 -21.60
CA LEU A 217 4.47 -6.44 -20.44
C LEU A 217 3.01 -6.17 -20.03
N LYS A 218 2.67 -6.53 -18.79
CA LYS A 218 1.35 -6.26 -18.24
C LYS A 218 1.06 -4.75 -18.20
N PRO A 219 -0.21 -4.32 -18.37
CA PRO A 219 -0.55 -2.89 -18.42
C PRO A 219 -0.04 -2.07 -17.23
N LEU A 220 -0.21 -2.57 -16.00
CA LEU A 220 0.29 -1.88 -14.80
C LEU A 220 1.81 -1.79 -14.76
N ALA A 221 2.52 -2.85 -15.17
CA ALA A 221 3.99 -2.82 -15.25
C ALA A 221 4.45 -1.81 -16.30
N ARG A 222 3.77 -1.70 -17.44
CA ARG A 222 4.05 -0.68 -18.46
C ARG A 222 3.86 0.73 -17.95
N ALA A 223 2.77 0.98 -17.22
CA ALA A 223 2.50 2.26 -16.57
C ALA A 223 3.62 2.62 -15.57
N ASN A 224 4.03 1.66 -14.73
CA ASN A 224 5.14 1.86 -13.78
C ASN A 224 6.49 2.09 -14.49
N CYS A 225 6.74 1.45 -15.62
CA CYS A 225 7.91 1.76 -16.46
C CYS A 225 7.88 3.21 -16.94
N ARG A 226 6.74 3.74 -17.42
CA ARG A 226 6.62 5.14 -17.82
C ARG A 226 6.88 6.11 -16.67
N ILE A 227 6.36 5.81 -15.48
CA ILE A 227 6.63 6.63 -14.29
C ILE A 227 8.13 6.61 -13.94
N MET A 228 8.77 5.43 -14.01
CA MET A 228 10.22 5.29 -13.79
C MET A 228 11.04 6.02 -14.87
N LEU A 229 10.58 6.03 -16.13
CA LEU A 229 11.18 6.84 -17.19
C LEU A 229 11.13 8.32 -16.83
N GLY A 230 9.99 8.79 -16.29
CA GLY A 230 9.85 10.14 -15.77
C GLY A 230 10.91 10.47 -14.71
N ASP A 231 11.11 9.58 -13.73
CA ASP A 231 12.15 9.76 -12.68
C ASP A 231 13.57 9.81 -13.30
N ALA A 232 13.85 8.97 -14.30
CA ALA A 232 15.15 8.95 -14.96
C ALA A 232 15.41 10.21 -15.83
N LEU A 233 14.38 10.77 -16.43
CA LEU A 233 14.46 12.00 -17.21
C LEU A 233 14.54 13.25 -16.31
N ASP A 234 13.79 13.25 -15.20
CA ASP A 234 13.86 14.30 -14.17
C ASP A 234 15.28 14.46 -13.62
N ALA A 235 15.91 13.33 -13.27
CA ALA A 235 17.29 13.30 -12.80
C ALA A 235 18.32 13.78 -13.85
N GLN A 236 17.96 13.82 -15.15
CA GLN A 236 18.75 14.41 -16.24
C GLN A 236 18.43 15.88 -16.50
N GLY A 237 17.52 16.50 -15.75
CA GLY A 237 17.03 17.86 -15.97
C GLY A 237 16.08 18.01 -17.17
N ARG A 238 15.61 16.90 -17.75
CA ARG A 238 14.70 16.85 -18.93
C ARG A 238 13.23 16.94 -18.47
N HIS A 239 12.88 18.02 -17.78
CA HIS A 239 11.64 18.13 -17.03
C HIS A 239 10.36 18.07 -17.87
N GLN A 240 10.37 18.59 -19.11
CA GLN A 240 9.20 18.51 -20.00
C GLN A 240 8.94 17.07 -20.45
N GLU A 241 9.99 16.34 -20.80
CA GLU A 241 9.89 14.93 -21.19
C GLU A 241 9.56 14.04 -19.98
N ALA A 242 10.13 14.34 -18.83
CA ALA A 242 9.78 13.68 -17.57
C ALA A 242 8.29 13.83 -17.24
N PHE A 243 7.76 15.04 -17.38
CA PHE A 243 6.33 15.29 -17.14
C PHE A 243 5.44 14.53 -18.13
N ALA A 244 5.81 14.48 -19.41
CA ALA A 244 5.08 13.71 -20.40
C ALA A 244 5.04 12.22 -20.05
N ALA A 245 6.19 11.65 -19.65
CA ALA A 245 6.27 10.26 -19.21
C ALA A 245 5.42 9.97 -17.95
N TYR A 246 5.47 10.85 -16.94
CA TYR A 246 4.58 10.76 -15.77
C TYR A 246 3.11 10.79 -16.19
N LYS A 247 2.71 11.75 -17.03
CA LYS A 247 1.32 11.92 -17.48
C LYS A 247 0.80 10.69 -18.20
N GLU A 248 1.59 10.11 -19.10
CA GLU A 248 1.25 8.88 -19.80
C GLU A 248 1.10 7.70 -18.83
N GLY A 249 2.09 7.48 -17.95
CA GLY A 249 2.03 6.39 -16.98
C GLY A 249 0.85 6.51 -16.03
N LYS A 250 0.55 7.71 -15.57
CA LYS A 250 -0.61 7.99 -14.71
C LYS A 250 -1.95 7.84 -15.44
N SER A 251 -2.01 8.22 -16.72
CA SER A 251 -3.20 7.99 -17.55
C SER A 251 -3.46 6.49 -17.73
N ASP A 252 -2.41 5.69 -17.94
CA ASP A 252 -2.53 4.23 -18.03
C ASP A 252 -3.05 3.63 -16.72
N VAL A 253 -2.49 4.04 -15.57
CA VAL A 253 -2.97 3.58 -14.26
C VAL A 253 -4.44 3.96 -14.07
N ARG A 254 -4.81 5.21 -14.39
CA ARG A 254 -6.20 5.67 -14.27
C ARG A 254 -7.15 4.83 -15.12
N ALA A 255 -6.79 4.54 -16.37
CA ALA A 255 -7.61 3.74 -17.27
C ALA A 255 -7.83 2.30 -16.75
N LEU A 256 -6.81 1.69 -16.13
CA LEU A 256 -6.91 0.35 -15.54
C LEU A 256 -7.93 0.22 -14.41
N TYR A 257 -8.17 1.31 -13.69
CA TYR A 257 -9.03 1.31 -12.50
C TYR A 257 -10.29 2.17 -12.67
N ALA A 258 -10.54 2.69 -13.88
CA ALA A 258 -11.68 3.58 -14.15
C ALA A 258 -13.01 2.92 -13.84
N ASP A 259 -13.23 1.68 -14.26
CA ASP A 259 -14.48 0.93 -14.02
C ASP A 259 -14.78 0.78 -12.51
N VAL A 260 -13.72 0.73 -11.69
CA VAL A 260 -13.86 0.63 -10.22
C VAL A 260 -14.11 1.98 -9.57
N TYR A 261 -13.35 3.02 -9.95
CA TYR A 261 -13.32 4.29 -9.22
C TYR A 261 -14.10 5.42 -9.89
N GLU A 262 -14.54 5.28 -11.14
CA GLU A 262 -15.37 6.24 -11.88
C GLU A 262 -16.80 5.72 -12.11
N ALA A 263 -17.18 4.59 -11.51
CA ALA A 263 -18.53 4.07 -11.57
C ALA A 263 -19.54 5.14 -11.09
N PRO A 264 -20.68 5.34 -11.81
CA PRO A 264 -21.61 6.45 -11.54
C PRO A 264 -22.17 6.48 -10.12
N GLU A 265 -22.30 5.32 -9.49
CA GLU A 265 -22.80 5.16 -8.12
C GLU A 265 -21.74 5.47 -7.05
N ARG A 266 -20.48 5.62 -7.44
CA ARG A 266 -19.37 5.80 -6.50
C ARG A 266 -19.13 7.27 -6.22
N VAL A 267 -19.17 7.62 -4.94
CA VAL A 267 -18.80 8.98 -4.49
C VAL A 267 -17.27 9.10 -4.51
N ARG A 268 -16.74 10.15 -5.15
CA ARG A 268 -15.30 10.42 -5.20
C ARG A 268 -14.79 10.92 -3.85
N THR A 269 -13.56 10.57 -3.50
CA THR A 269 -12.96 10.92 -2.20
C THR A 269 -12.99 12.43 -1.86
N PRO A 270 -12.75 13.37 -2.81
CA PRO A 270 -12.92 14.79 -2.53
C PRO A 270 -14.37 15.18 -2.21
N GLN A 271 -15.33 14.50 -2.80
CA GLN A 271 -16.76 14.73 -2.54
C GLN A 271 -17.16 14.20 -1.16
N GLU A 272 -16.64 13.06 -0.75
CA GLU A 272 -16.84 12.51 0.60
C GLU A 272 -16.27 13.43 1.68
N ALA A 273 -15.05 13.94 1.48
CA ALA A 273 -14.45 14.92 2.40
C ALA A 273 -15.32 16.18 2.53
N ARG A 274 -15.84 16.69 1.42
CA ARG A 274 -16.76 17.85 1.43
C ARG A 274 -18.08 17.53 2.10
N ARG A 275 -18.66 16.37 1.87
CA ARG A 275 -19.90 15.91 2.54
C ARG A 275 -19.70 15.85 4.05
N MET A 276 -18.66 15.19 4.52
CA MET A 276 -18.35 15.10 5.96
C MET A 276 -18.15 16.47 6.58
N THR A 277 -17.46 17.37 5.88
CA THR A 277 -17.26 18.75 6.33
C THR A 277 -18.58 19.51 6.42
N ALA A 278 -19.46 19.39 5.41
CA ALA A 278 -20.77 20.02 5.41
C ALA A 278 -21.65 19.51 6.56
N GLU A 279 -21.72 18.18 6.75
CA GLU A 279 -22.42 17.57 7.87
C GLU A 279 -21.92 18.07 9.22
N PHE A 280 -20.60 18.20 9.38
CA PHE A 280 -19.98 18.75 10.59
C PHE A 280 -20.38 20.20 10.84
N LEU A 281 -20.33 21.04 9.82
CA LEU A 281 -20.69 22.47 9.93
C LEU A 281 -22.17 22.71 10.25
N GLU A 282 -23.04 21.78 9.90
CA GLU A 282 -24.46 21.81 10.22
C GLU A 282 -24.78 21.41 11.68
N THR A 283 -23.80 20.80 12.37
CA THR A 283 -23.99 20.41 13.79
C THR A 283 -23.69 21.57 14.73
N PRO A 284 -24.40 21.69 15.87
CA PRO A 284 -24.09 22.70 16.87
C PRO A 284 -22.69 22.53 17.45
N GLN A 285 -21.96 23.62 17.66
CA GLN A 285 -20.59 23.54 18.21
C GLN A 285 -20.54 22.89 19.60
N VAL A 286 -21.59 23.08 20.42
CA VAL A 286 -21.68 22.45 21.75
C VAL A 286 -21.66 20.92 21.70
N ALA A 287 -22.12 20.32 20.60
CA ALA A 287 -22.06 18.87 20.41
C ALA A 287 -20.62 18.32 20.35
N TRP A 288 -19.63 19.17 20.09
CA TRP A 288 -18.22 18.85 19.98
C TRP A 288 -17.40 19.27 21.21
N ALA A 289 -18.06 19.70 22.30
CA ALA A 289 -17.35 20.08 23.52
C ALA A 289 -16.54 18.89 24.08
N ARG A 290 -15.32 19.18 24.57
CA ARG A 290 -14.47 18.16 25.19
C ARG A 290 -15.18 17.61 26.45
N PRO A 291 -15.33 16.28 26.59
CA PRO A 291 -15.88 15.69 27.79
C PRO A 291 -15.02 16.05 29.01
N THR A 292 -15.66 16.25 30.16
CA THR A 292 -14.97 16.55 31.44
C THR A 292 -14.31 15.32 32.07
N SER A 293 -14.68 14.12 31.61
CA SER A 293 -14.14 12.84 32.03
C SER A 293 -13.67 12.05 30.83
N GLY A 294 -12.43 11.60 30.83
CA GLY A 294 -11.83 10.76 29.79
C GLY A 294 -10.34 10.65 30.08
N GLY A 295 -9.91 9.49 30.57
CA GLY A 295 -8.50 9.18 30.83
C GLY A 295 -7.83 8.50 29.64
N LEU A 296 -6.51 8.32 29.74
CA LEU A 296 -5.73 7.45 28.88
C LEU A 296 -6.15 5.99 29.14
N GLN A 297 -6.47 5.24 28.10
CA GLN A 297 -7.09 3.90 28.25
C GLN A 297 -6.19 2.74 27.83
N GLY A 298 -5.10 3.05 27.06
CA GLY A 298 -4.15 2.05 26.58
C GLY A 298 -2.96 1.80 27.50
N GLY A 299 -2.87 2.51 28.64
CA GLY A 299 -1.69 2.52 29.53
C GLY A 299 -0.60 3.49 29.06
N GLU A 300 -0.84 4.25 28.00
CA GLU A 300 0.04 5.27 27.45
C GLU A 300 0.17 6.47 28.40
N ARG A 301 1.32 7.16 28.33
CA ARG A 301 1.54 8.45 29.02
C ARG A 301 0.91 9.62 28.25
N GLY A 302 0.80 9.48 26.94
CA GLY A 302 0.21 10.46 26.05
C GLY A 302 -0.17 9.83 24.72
N HIS A 303 -1.12 10.47 24.02
CA HIS A 303 -1.57 10.05 22.70
C HIS A 303 -1.53 11.22 21.74
N ALA A 304 -0.89 11.06 20.59
CA ALA A 304 -0.83 12.05 19.53
C ALA A 304 -1.14 11.43 18.16
N PHE A 305 -1.81 12.19 17.31
CA PHE A 305 -2.01 11.86 15.91
C PHE A 305 -1.11 12.73 15.04
N LEU A 306 -0.26 12.10 14.24
CA LEU A 306 0.57 12.77 13.24
C LEU A 306 -0.13 12.67 11.88
N MET A 307 -0.61 13.80 11.40
CA MET A 307 -1.41 13.89 10.17
C MET A 307 -1.02 15.09 9.31
N GLY A 308 -1.67 15.24 8.17
CA GLY A 308 -1.45 16.32 7.19
C GLY A 308 -2.07 15.92 5.87
N PHE A 309 -1.28 16.01 4.80
CA PHE A 309 -1.59 15.40 3.51
C PHE A 309 -0.44 14.47 3.12
N PRO A 310 -0.65 13.41 2.32
CA PRO A 310 0.46 12.59 1.84
C PRO A 310 1.56 13.45 1.22
N ARG A 311 2.82 13.10 1.47
CA ARG A 311 4.01 13.84 1.01
C ARG A 311 4.29 15.18 1.72
N SER A 312 3.63 15.48 2.83
CA SER A 312 3.91 16.67 3.67
C SER A 312 5.03 16.47 4.69
N GLY A 313 5.77 15.35 4.66
CA GLY A 313 6.88 15.09 5.57
C GLY A 313 6.52 14.31 6.84
N THR A 314 5.29 13.79 6.95
CA THR A 314 4.83 12.99 8.10
C THR A 314 5.75 11.80 8.39
N THR A 315 6.21 11.07 7.38
CA THR A 315 7.12 9.93 7.55
C THR A 315 8.49 10.37 8.08
N LEU A 316 9.02 11.52 7.63
CA LEU A 316 10.30 12.03 8.15
C LEU A 316 10.17 12.35 9.64
N LEU A 317 9.13 13.09 10.00
CA LEU A 317 8.90 13.48 11.40
C LEU A 317 8.64 12.25 12.29
N GLU A 318 7.86 11.28 11.83
CA GLU A 318 7.64 10.02 12.54
C GLU A 318 8.95 9.30 12.81
N GLN A 319 9.79 9.13 11.79
CA GLN A 319 11.07 8.43 11.91
C GLN A 319 12.04 9.14 12.88
N VAL A 320 12.03 10.47 12.93
CA VAL A 320 12.76 11.22 13.94
C VAL A 320 12.19 10.94 15.32
N LEU A 321 10.88 11.06 15.53
CA LEU A 321 10.23 10.87 16.83
C LEU A 321 10.38 9.42 17.34
N GLU A 322 10.38 8.44 16.47
CA GLU A 322 10.52 7.02 16.82
C GLU A 322 11.91 6.66 17.37
N THR A 323 12.92 7.51 17.19
CA THR A 323 14.23 7.33 17.85
C THR A 323 14.21 7.71 19.33
N HIS A 324 13.16 8.42 19.78
CA HIS A 324 13.00 8.79 21.17
C HIS A 324 12.60 7.58 22.02
N PRO A 325 13.26 7.28 23.17
CA PRO A 325 12.99 6.10 24.00
C PRO A 325 11.57 6.06 24.57
N ASP A 326 10.97 7.23 24.82
CA ASP A 326 9.62 7.38 25.39
C ASP A 326 8.53 7.57 24.33
N VAL A 327 8.83 7.37 23.06
CA VAL A 327 7.86 7.45 21.96
C VAL A 327 7.76 6.08 21.27
N VAL A 328 6.55 5.72 20.90
CA VAL A 328 6.28 4.55 20.05
C VAL A 328 5.28 4.95 18.97
N SER A 329 5.51 4.55 17.73
CA SER A 329 4.62 4.84 16.61
C SER A 329 4.17 3.58 15.88
N LEU A 330 3.09 3.70 15.12
CA LEU A 330 2.67 2.73 14.10
C LEU A 330 2.46 3.44 12.78
N ASP A 331 3.09 2.89 11.72
CA ASP A 331 3.08 3.44 10.37
C ASP A 331 1.78 3.06 9.64
N GLU A 332 0.97 4.06 9.33
CA GLU A 332 -0.20 4.02 8.43
C GLU A 332 -1.14 2.80 8.60
N ARG A 333 -1.46 2.46 9.84
CA ARG A 333 -2.42 1.38 10.13
C ARG A 333 -3.84 1.93 10.27
N PRO A 334 -4.86 1.22 9.76
CA PRO A 334 -6.26 1.67 9.82
C PRO A 334 -6.89 1.38 11.21
N LEU A 335 -6.28 1.94 12.28
CA LEU A 335 -6.66 1.66 13.65
C LEU A 335 -8.09 2.09 14.00
N LEU A 336 -8.63 3.09 13.31
CA LEU A 336 -9.99 3.63 13.50
C LEU A 336 -11.04 2.99 12.57
N LEU A 337 -10.69 1.95 11.80
CA LEU A 337 -11.55 1.41 10.73
C LEU A 337 -12.98 1.10 11.19
N ASN A 338 -13.16 0.46 12.33
CA ASN A 338 -14.48 0.09 12.82
C ASN A 338 -15.34 1.33 13.12
N ALA A 339 -14.75 2.35 13.74
CA ALA A 339 -15.42 3.62 13.99
C ALA A 339 -15.68 4.43 12.71
N GLU A 340 -14.78 4.38 11.74
CA GLU A 340 -14.97 5.01 10.42
C GLU A 340 -16.15 4.38 9.67
N VAL A 341 -16.24 3.08 9.65
CA VAL A 341 -17.35 2.34 9.03
C VAL A 341 -18.68 2.73 9.66
N GLU A 342 -18.73 2.84 11.00
CA GLU A 342 -19.94 3.21 11.72
C GLU A 342 -20.36 4.67 11.48
N PHE A 343 -19.41 5.61 11.57
CA PHE A 343 -19.74 7.05 11.65
C PHE A 343 -19.39 7.86 10.39
N LEU A 344 -18.46 7.41 9.53
CA LEU A 344 -18.02 8.22 8.41
C LEU A 344 -18.43 7.66 7.05
N ALA A 345 -18.62 6.35 6.92
CA ALA A 345 -18.87 5.69 5.64
C ALA A 345 -20.23 6.05 5.01
N ARG A 346 -21.20 6.52 5.79
CA ARG A 346 -22.57 6.78 5.29
C ARG A 346 -22.97 8.23 5.48
N PRO A 347 -23.79 8.79 4.59
CA PRO A 347 -24.42 10.10 4.79
C PRO A 347 -25.15 10.21 6.15
N GLY A 348 -25.04 11.36 6.80
CA GLY A 348 -25.58 11.60 8.14
C GLY A 348 -24.77 11.01 9.29
N GLY A 349 -23.66 10.32 9.00
CA GLY A 349 -22.85 9.68 10.01
C GLY A 349 -22.14 10.65 10.95
N VAL A 350 -21.62 11.75 10.41
CA VAL A 350 -21.00 12.82 11.22
C VAL A 350 -22.02 13.49 12.15
N LYS A 351 -23.26 13.66 11.71
CA LYS A 351 -24.34 14.20 12.55
C LYS A 351 -24.67 13.22 13.69
N ARG A 352 -24.77 11.91 13.39
CA ARG A 352 -24.98 10.90 14.44
C ARG A 352 -23.82 10.91 15.44
N LEU A 353 -22.58 11.00 14.96
CA LEU A 353 -21.39 11.07 15.83
C LEU A 353 -21.45 12.26 16.79
N ALA A 354 -21.95 13.41 16.35
CA ALA A 354 -22.11 14.60 17.19
C ALA A 354 -22.97 14.32 18.43
N ASP A 355 -24.02 13.49 18.28
CA ASP A 355 -25.00 13.16 19.33
C ASP A 355 -24.61 11.92 20.17
N VAL A 356 -23.51 11.22 19.82
CA VAL A 356 -23.10 10.00 20.54
C VAL A 356 -22.58 10.36 21.94
N LEU A 357 -23.08 9.65 22.95
CA LEU A 357 -22.59 9.77 24.32
C LEU A 357 -21.24 9.01 24.48
N PRO A 358 -20.33 9.50 25.33
CA PRO A 358 -18.98 8.93 25.48
C PRO A 358 -18.97 7.42 25.76
N MET A 359 -19.89 6.89 26.56
CA MET A 359 -19.97 5.46 26.90
C MET A 359 -20.13 4.55 25.65
N PHE A 360 -20.75 5.04 24.59
CA PHE A 360 -20.91 4.27 23.35
C PHE A 360 -19.67 4.30 22.45
N LEU A 361 -18.67 5.11 22.80
CA LEU A 361 -17.39 5.17 22.10
C LEU A 361 -16.31 4.27 22.72
N GLU A 362 -16.52 3.81 23.98
CA GLU A 362 -15.58 2.93 24.66
C GLU A 362 -15.21 1.65 23.87
N PRO A 363 -16.16 0.93 23.23
CA PRO A 363 -15.79 -0.25 22.42
C PRO A 363 -14.85 0.06 21.25
N PHE A 364 -14.94 1.27 20.67
CA PHE A 364 -14.04 1.69 19.60
C PHE A 364 -12.64 2.02 20.11
N GLN A 365 -12.54 2.58 21.34
CA GLN A 365 -11.27 2.81 22.02
C GLN A 365 -10.59 1.48 22.39
N GLU A 366 -11.35 0.52 22.94
CA GLU A 366 -10.86 -0.83 23.27
C GLU A 366 -10.36 -1.56 22.02
N ASN A 367 -11.12 -1.50 20.92
CA ASN A 367 -10.73 -2.08 19.66
C ASN A 367 -9.43 -1.44 19.10
N TYR A 368 -9.34 -0.11 19.15
CA TYR A 368 -8.15 0.63 18.74
C TYR A 368 -6.91 0.15 19.49
N TRP A 369 -6.93 0.17 20.82
CA TRP A 369 -5.80 -0.24 21.64
C TRP A 369 -5.52 -1.76 21.57
N GLY A 370 -6.55 -2.57 21.38
CA GLY A 370 -6.42 -3.99 21.09
C GLY A 370 -5.61 -4.22 19.81
N THR A 371 -5.98 -3.53 18.73
CA THR A 371 -5.27 -3.60 17.44
C THR A 371 -3.83 -3.09 17.54
N VAL A 372 -3.57 -2.01 18.30
CA VAL A 372 -2.20 -1.52 18.54
C VAL A 372 -1.31 -2.61 19.15
N ARG A 373 -1.81 -3.33 20.16
CA ARG A 373 -1.07 -4.43 20.82
C ARG A 373 -0.92 -5.65 19.91
N GLU A 374 -1.95 -6.01 19.14
CA GLU A 374 -1.90 -7.11 18.17
C GLU A 374 -0.86 -6.86 17.07
N LEU A 375 -0.63 -5.59 16.71
CA LEU A 375 0.40 -5.19 15.76
C LEU A 375 1.80 -5.13 16.41
N GLY A 376 1.93 -5.46 17.69
CA GLY A 376 3.21 -5.58 18.40
C GLY A 376 3.74 -4.27 19.00
N ALA A 377 2.95 -3.19 19.00
CA ALA A 377 3.32 -1.95 19.68
C ALA A 377 2.88 -1.99 21.15
N ASP A 378 3.80 -1.63 22.06
CA ASP A 378 3.51 -1.46 23.48
C ASP A 378 3.57 0.03 23.87
N PRO A 379 2.41 0.69 24.02
CA PRO A 379 2.34 2.10 24.39
C PRO A 379 2.53 2.34 25.91
N THR A 380 2.64 1.29 26.73
CA THR A 380 2.64 1.40 28.19
C THR A 380 3.73 2.34 28.70
N GLY A 381 3.33 3.41 29.39
CA GLY A 381 4.21 4.43 29.95
C GLY A 381 4.89 5.35 28.91
N LYS A 382 4.57 5.21 27.64
CA LYS A 382 5.14 5.99 26.54
C LYS A 382 4.10 6.91 25.90
N VAL A 383 4.55 7.84 25.07
CA VAL A 383 3.69 8.59 24.16
C VAL A 383 3.49 7.76 22.90
N PHE A 384 2.24 7.45 22.59
CA PHE A 384 1.88 6.77 21.36
C PHE A 384 1.59 7.80 20.26
N VAL A 385 2.22 7.63 19.10
CA VAL A 385 2.02 8.47 17.91
C VAL A 385 1.40 7.63 16.80
N ASP A 386 0.11 7.88 16.52
CA ASP A 386 -0.59 7.30 15.37
C ASP A 386 -0.31 8.14 14.13
N LYS A 387 0.52 7.64 13.22
CA LYS A 387 0.82 8.34 11.99
C LYS A 387 -0.07 7.86 10.85
N TYR A 388 -1.01 8.73 10.46
CA TYR A 388 -1.85 8.51 9.28
C TYR A 388 -2.09 9.85 8.54
N PRO A 389 -1.42 10.10 7.41
CA PRO A 389 -1.46 11.40 6.75
C PRO A 389 -2.88 11.92 6.47
N LEU A 390 -3.77 11.07 5.97
CA LEU A 390 -5.15 11.42 5.64
C LEU A 390 -6.12 11.39 6.83
N ALA A 391 -5.62 11.28 8.07
CA ALA A 391 -6.47 11.35 9.28
C ALA A 391 -7.14 12.72 9.47
N THR A 392 -6.72 13.76 8.75
CA THR A 392 -7.31 15.10 8.81
C THR A 392 -8.83 15.08 8.61
N VAL A 393 -9.35 14.29 7.67
CA VAL A 393 -10.81 14.18 7.44
C VAL A 393 -11.53 13.42 8.55
N ARG A 394 -10.80 12.77 9.45
CA ARG A 394 -11.31 11.98 10.60
C ARG A 394 -11.29 12.75 11.90
N LEU A 395 -10.86 14.01 11.92
CA LEU A 395 -10.74 14.83 13.13
C LEU A 395 -12.02 14.90 13.98
N PRO A 396 -13.25 14.96 13.42
CA PRO A 396 -14.46 14.88 14.22
C PRO A 396 -14.58 13.54 14.98
N LEU A 397 -14.21 12.43 14.35
CA LEU A 397 -14.18 11.12 14.97
C LEU A 397 -13.11 11.04 16.06
N ILE A 398 -11.89 11.47 15.74
CA ILE A 398 -10.76 11.50 16.69
C ILE A 398 -11.10 12.32 17.92
N SER A 399 -11.69 13.50 17.75
CA SER A 399 -12.06 14.39 18.87
C SER A 399 -13.11 13.79 19.81
N LYS A 400 -13.97 12.92 19.29
CA LYS A 400 -14.98 12.20 20.10
C LYS A 400 -14.42 10.96 20.77
N VAL A 401 -13.65 10.15 20.02
CA VAL A 401 -13.09 8.89 20.53
C VAL A 401 -11.90 9.16 21.47
N PHE A 402 -11.06 10.13 21.15
CA PHE A 402 -9.85 10.48 21.91
C PHE A 402 -9.80 11.99 22.22
N PRO A 403 -10.66 12.48 23.12
CA PRO A 403 -10.82 13.93 23.35
C PRO A 403 -9.57 14.64 23.88
N ASN A 404 -8.62 13.89 24.44
CA ASN A 404 -7.36 14.42 24.98
C ASN A 404 -6.16 14.15 24.07
N ALA A 405 -6.36 13.55 22.91
CA ALA A 405 -5.29 13.34 21.96
C ALA A 405 -4.76 14.67 21.38
N LYS A 406 -3.47 14.74 21.21
CA LYS A 406 -2.78 15.88 20.61
C LYS A 406 -2.67 15.69 19.09
N ILE A 407 -2.70 16.78 18.33
CA ILE A 407 -2.62 16.73 16.87
C ILE A 407 -1.31 17.39 16.42
N ILE A 408 -0.46 16.61 15.78
CA ILE A 408 0.72 17.13 15.06
C ILE A 408 0.31 17.22 13.60
N PHE A 409 0.21 18.45 13.07
CA PHE A 409 -0.25 18.71 11.73
C PHE A 409 0.90 19.13 10.82
N ALA A 410 1.32 18.22 9.93
CA ALA A 410 2.41 18.43 9.00
C ALA A 410 1.94 19.22 7.77
N LEU A 411 2.64 20.30 7.47
CA LEU A 411 2.45 21.18 6.33
C LEU A 411 3.68 21.15 5.42
N ARG A 412 3.46 21.39 4.14
CA ARG A 412 4.50 21.59 3.13
C ARG A 412 3.92 22.42 2.00
N ASP A 413 4.79 23.04 1.20
CA ASP A 413 4.35 23.80 0.02
C ASP A 413 3.31 23.00 -0.80
N PRO A 414 2.08 23.51 -0.99
CA PRO A 414 1.01 22.81 -1.69
C PRO A 414 1.40 22.34 -3.09
N ARG A 415 2.28 23.09 -3.78
CA ARG A 415 2.79 22.76 -5.12
C ARG A 415 3.67 21.52 -5.09
N ASP A 416 4.57 21.45 -4.10
CA ASP A 416 5.42 20.27 -3.88
C ASP A 416 4.61 19.04 -3.50
N VAL A 417 3.61 19.22 -2.62
CA VAL A 417 2.73 18.13 -2.17
C VAL A 417 1.96 17.54 -3.35
N VAL A 418 1.24 18.37 -4.10
CA VAL A 418 0.39 17.92 -5.21
C VAL A 418 1.23 17.30 -6.33
N PHE A 419 2.34 17.93 -6.71
CA PHE A 419 3.24 17.37 -7.71
C PHE A 419 3.87 16.06 -7.24
N SER A 420 4.31 15.97 -5.98
CA SER A 420 4.87 14.75 -5.40
C SER A 420 3.86 13.60 -5.35
N CYS A 421 2.58 13.88 -5.03
CA CYS A 421 1.52 12.88 -5.08
C CYS A 421 1.26 12.40 -6.52
N PHE A 422 1.23 13.32 -7.48
CA PHE A 422 1.03 12.98 -8.88
C PHE A 422 2.15 12.09 -9.43
N ARG A 423 3.42 12.42 -9.25
CA ARG A 423 4.53 11.69 -9.89
C ARG A 423 4.85 10.33 -9.26
N ARG A 424 4.33 10.00 -8.05
CA ARG A 424 4.63 8.74 -7.36
C ARG A 424 3.62 7.64 -7.64
N SER A 425 4.09 6.39 -7.72
CA SER A 425 3.20 5.22 -7.72
C SER A 425 2.77 4.90 -6.29
N PHE A 426 1.49 4.58 -6.14
CA PHE A 426 0.88 4.14 -4.88
C PHE A 426 0.10 2.85 -5.10
N ASN A 427 -0.07 2.06 -4.04
CA ASN A 427 -1.08 1.01 -4.03
C ASN A 427 -2.45 1.64 -4.20
N MET A 428 -3.25 1.08 -5.12
CA MET A 428 -4.47 1.76 -5.56
C MET A 428 -5.60 1.63 -4.52
N ASN A 429 -6.13 2.76 -4.12
CA ASN A 429 -7.32 2.91 -3.30
C ASN A 429 -8.08 4.18 -3.73
N PRO A 430 -9.29 4.46 -3.18
CA PRO A 430 -10.07 5.63 -3.61
C PRO A 430 -9.31 6.96 -3.52
N ALA A 431 -8.51 7.18 -2.47
CA ALA A 431 -7.73 8.40 -2.29
C ALA A 431 -6.56 8.49 -3.29
N MET A 432 -5.83 7.38 -3.47
CA MET A 432 -4.67 7.32 -4.37
C MET A 432 -5.08 7.38 -5.84
N TYR A 433 -6.33 7.02 -6.17
CA TYR A 433 -6.87 7.19 -7.52
C TYR A 433 -6.92 8.67 -7.95
N GLU A 434 -7.20 9.59 -7.02
CA GLU A 434 -7.21 11.03 -7.29
C GLU A 434 -5.82 11.54 -7.71
N PHE A 435 -4.74 10.89 -7.27
CA PHE A 435 -3.36 11.26 -7.59
C PHE A 435 -2.91 10.89 -9.01
N ASN A 436 -3.78 10.26 -9.80
CA ASN A 436 -3.44 9.95 -11.19
C ASN A 436 -3.65 11.14 -12.15
N THR A 437 -4.11 12.29 -11.64
CA THR A 437 -4.11 13.57 -12.36
C THR A 437 -3.68 14.69 -11.42
N LEU A 438 -3.06 15.76 -11.96
CA LEU A 438 -2.73 16.95 -11.16
C LEU A 438 -3.99 17.61 -10.61
N GLU A 439 -5.03 17.68 -11.44
CA GLU A 439 -6.32 18.27 -11.05
C GLU A 439 -6.98 17.47 -9.92
N GLY A 440 -7.02 16.14 -10.02
CA GLY A 440 -7.55 15.26 -8.96
C GLY A 440 -6.79 15.45 -7.65
N ALA A 441 -5.45 15.43 -7.71
CA ALA A 441 -4.60 15.66 -6.55
C ALA A 441 -4.83 17.02 -5.90
N ALA A 442 -4.92 18.10 -6.72
CA ALA A 442 -5.17 19.45 -6.24
C ALA A 442 -6.57 19.61 -5.62
N ARG A 443 -7.61 19.06 -6.25
CA ARG A 443 -8.98 19.08 -5.72
C ARG A 443 -9.13 18.28 -4.42
N TYR A 444 -8.41 17.18 -4.32
CA TYR A 444 -8.42 16.40 -3.08
C TYR A 444 -7.64 17.10 -1.97
N TYR A 445 -6.50 17.70 -2.30
CA TYR A 445 -5.75 18.55 -1.38
C TYR A 445 -6.64 19.68 -0.83
N ASP A 446 -7.30 20.44 -1.71
CA ASP A 446 -8.21 21.52 -1.33
C ASP A 446 -9.34 21.02 -0.40
N ALA A 447 -9.96 19.89 -0.72
CA ALA A 447 -11.03 19.33 0.10
C ALA A 447 -10.56 18.94 1.51
N VAL A 448 -9.38 18.32 1.62
CA VAL A 448 -8.78 17.92 2.91
C VAL A 448 -8.36 19.14 3.73
N MET A 449 -7.74 20.15 3.09
CA MET A 449 -7.32 21.36 3.80
C MET A 449 -8.52 22.18 4.30
N ARG A 450 -9.59 22.31 3.50
CA ARG A 450 -10.85 22.95 3.94
C ARG A 450 -11.49 22.20 5.10
N ALA A 451 -11.51 20.89 5.05
CA ALA A 451 -11.98 20.06 6.17
C ALA A 451 -11.15 20.34 7.43
N GLY A 452 -9.82 20.28 7.31
CA GLY A 452 -8.91 20.55 8.42
C GLY A 452 -9.14 21.92 9.07
N GLU A 453 -9.23 22.99 8.26
CA GLU A 453 -9.48 24.33 8.78
C GLU A 453 -10.82 24.45 9.50
N ALA A 454 -11.90 23.89 8.92
CA ALA A 454 -13.22 23.90 9.56
C ALA A 454 -13.21 23.15 10.90
N TYR A 455 -12.47 22.05 10.96
CA TYR A 455 -12.34 21.25 12.17
C TYR A 455 -11.47 21.95 13.23
N PHE A 456 -10.33 22.51 12.85
CA PHE A 456 -9.46 23.26 13.77
C PHE A 456 -10.14 24.51 14.35
N GLU A 457 -11.06 25.12 13.62
CA GLU A 457 -11.81 26.27 14.11
C GLU A 457 -12.85 25.91 15.19
N ARG A 458 -13.48 24.72 15.09
CA ARG A 458 -14.63 24.36 15.91
C ARG A 458 -14.39 23.28 16.95
N LEU A 459 -13.41 22.38 16.71
CA LEU A 459 -13.11 21.30 17.63
C LEU A 459 -12.14 21.77 18.73
N PRO A 460 -12.31 21.32 19.98
CA PRO A 460 -11.43 21.66 21.09
C PRO A 460 -10.14 20.81 21.05
N LEU A 461 -9.36 20.97 19.99
CA LEU A 461 -8.14 20.21 19.72
C LEU A 461 -6.90 20.98 20.15
N ASP A 462 -5.93 20.27 20.73
CA ASP A 462 -4.58 20.77 20.93
C ASP A 462 -3.76 20.47 19.67
N VAL A 463 -3.36 21.50 18.90
CA VAL A 463 -2.75 21.36 17.59
C VAL A 463 -1.38 22.02 17.53
N HIS A 464 -0.36 21.28 17.12
CA HIS A 464 0.96 21.77 16.78
C HIS A 464 1.22 21.64 15.28
N ARG A 465 1.49 22.75 14.58
CA ARG A 465 1.77 22.76 13.15
C ARG A 465 3.26 22.68 12.89
N VAL A 466 3.66 21.77 12.00
CA VAL A 466 5.05 21.57 11.59
C VAL A 466 5.17 21.77 10.09
N LYS A 467 5.97 22.74 9.65
CA LYS A 467 6.33 22.89 8.23
C LYS A 467 7.51 21.98 7.88
N TYR A 468 7.38 21.28 6.76
CA TYR A 468 8.46 20.42 6.25
C TYR A 468 9.76 21.19 6.03
N GLU A 469 9.65 22.39 5.48
CA GLU A 469 10.78 23.26 5.18
C GLU A 469 11.53 23.67 6.44
N ASP A 470 10.81 23.95 7.55
CA ASP A 470 11.41 24.24 8.83
C ASP A 470 12.09 23.00 9.42
N LEU A 471 11.43 21.83 9.32
CA LEU A 471 11.97 20.55 9.80
C LEU A 471 13.30 20.18 9.13
N VAL A 472 13.43 20.43 7.81
CA VAL A 472 14.67 20.10 7.09
C VAL A 472 15.74 21.19 7.24
N SER A 473 15.37 22.43 7.59
CA SER A 473 16.32 23.52 7.83
C SER A 473 16.86 23.55 9.25
N ASP A 474 16.01 23.28 10.25
CA ASP A 474 16.38 23.24 11.68
C ASP A 474 15.58 22.13 12.41
N CYS A 475 16.05 20.90 12.23
CA CYS A 475 15.43 19.73 12.84
C CYS A 475 15.39 19.80 14.36
N ASP A 476 16.45 20.32 14.98
CA ASP A 476 16.55 20.42 16.44
C ASP A 476 15.50 21.38 17.01
N ALA A 477 15.36 22.56 16.44
CA ALA A 477 14.36 23.53 16.92
C ALA A 477 12.94 22.98 16.75
N VAL A 478 12.62 22.40 15.59
CA VAL A 478 11.30 21.85 15.30
C VAL A 478 10.99 20.66 16.22
N THR A 479 11.92 19.73 16.39
CA THR A 479 11.71 18.54 17.23
C THR A 479 11.63 18.87 18.71
N ARG A 480 12.34 19.93 19.20
CA ARG A 480 12.15 20.44 20.58
C ARG A 480 10.73 20.92 20.80
N GLY A 481 10.18 21.70 19.86
CA GLY A 481 8.79 22.15 19.95
C GLY A 481 7.77 21.00 19.91
N VAL A 482 8.02 19.98 19.11
CA VAL A 482 7.17 18.77 19.06
C VAL A 482 7.28 17.97 20.38
N CYS A 483 8.47 17.75 20.91
CA CYS A 483 8.68 17.04 22.17
C CYS A 483 7.98 17.75 23.35
N GLU A 484 8.15 19.07 23.47
CA GLU A 484 7.44 19.89 24.45
C GLU A 484 5.92 19.74 24.29
N PHE A 485 5.43 19.82 23.06
CA PHE A 485 4.00 19.68 22.76
C PHE A 485 3.46 18.31 23.15
N ILE A 486 4.15 17.20 22.84
CA ILE A 486 3.67 15.87 23.19
C ILE A 486 3.95 15.47 24.64
N GLY A 487 4.82 16.22 25.36
CA GLY A 487 5.12 16.03 26.78
C GLY A 487 6.25 15.04 27.05
N VAL A 488 7.28 15.05 26.21
CA VAL A 488 8.55 14.33 26.42
C VAL A 488 9.73 15.29 26.44
N ASP A 489 10.78 14.95 27.14
CA ASP A 489 12.03 15.72 27.13
C ASP A 489 12.77 15.48 25.81
N TRP A 490 13.32 16.53 25.24
CA TRP A 490 14.11 16.37 24.02
C TRP A 490 15.44 15.65 24.30
N THR A 491 15.83 14.69 23.44
CA THR A 491 17.08 13.91 23.56
C THR A 491 17.94 14.01 22.31
N ASP A 492 19.27 13.82 22.45
CA ASP A 492 20.20 13.78 21.31
C ASP A 492 19.96 12.58 20.37
N ASP A 493 19.20 11.58 20.80
CA ASP A 493 18.85 10.43 19.96
C ASP A 493 18.07 10.87 18.71
N LEU A 494 17.27 11.92 18.81
CA LEU A 494 16.54 12.51 17.69
C LEU A 494 17.44 13.00 16.56
N ARG A 495 18.71 13.35 16.83
CA ARG A 495 19.71 13.71 15.80
C ARG A 495 20.24 12.50 15.04
N ASN A 496 20.19 11.33 15.66
CA ASN A 496 20.78 10.10 15.13
C ASN A 496 19.82 9.31 14.23
N PHE A 497 18.64 9.87 13.91
CA PHE A 497 17.59 9.17 13.14
C PHE A 497 18.11 8.57 11.82
N ALA A 498 19.00 9.25 11.10
CA ALA A 498 19.54 8.76 9.83
C ALA A 498 20.32 7.45 9.97
N ARG A 499 21.03 7.26 11.10
CA ARG A 499 21.74 6.01 11.42
C ARG A 499 20.76 4.91 11.76
N THR A 500 19.76 5.21 12.58
CA THR A 500 18.72 4.26 13.01
C THR A 500 17.85 3.80 11.84
N ILE A 501 17.58 4.68 10.87
CA ILE A 501 16.86 4.35 9.63
C ILE A 501 17.65 3.38 8.75
N GLY A 502 18.97 3.51 8.68
CA GLY A 502 19.83 2.56 7.96
C GLY A 502 19.74 1.13 8.52
N GLU A 503 19.45 1.01 9.80
CA GLU A 503 19.29 -0.26 10.52
C GLU A 503 17.82 -0.76 10.50
N ARG A 504 16.84 0.14 10.37
CA ARG A 504 15.40 -0.16 10.30
C ARG A 504 14.90 -0.14 8.85
N ARG A 505 14.07 -1.12 8.52
CA ARG A 505 13.57 -1.34 7.15
C ARG A 505 12.19 -0.71 6.98
N ILE A 506 12.14 0.51 6.41
CA ILE A 506 10.91 1.28 6.23
C ILE A 506 10.25 0.93 4.89
N ALA A 507 8.94 0.66 4.90
CA ALA A 507 8.18 0.20 3.73
C ALA A 507 7.53 1.33 2.88
N THR A 508 7.73 2.62 3.23
CA THR A 508 7.04 3.72 2.53
C THR A 508 7.79 4.24 1.30
N PRO A 509 7.10 4.83 0.29
CA PRO A 509 7.74 5.48 -0.86
C PRO A 509 8.72 6.60 -0.48
N SER A 510 8.66 7.11 0.76
CA SER A 510 9.55 8.14 1.30
C SER A 510 10.87 7.59 1.86
N SER A 511 10.96 6.30 2.15
CA SER A 511 12.09 5.66 2.84
C SER A 511 13.43 5.85 2.12
N VAL A 512 13.42 5.77 0.78
CA VAL A 512 14.62 5.95 -0.05
C VAL A 512 15.20 7.37 0.08
N GLN A 513 14.34 8.36 0.28
CA GLN A 513 14.75 9.75 0.46
C GLN A 513 15.30 9.99 1.87
N ILE A 514 14.64 9.43 2.88
CA ILE A 514 14.97 9.62 4.30
C ILE A 514 16.30 8.96 4.67
N ALA A 515 16.64 7.81 4.10
CA ALA A 515 17.90 7.11 4.32
C ALA A 515 19.17 7.88 3.90
N ARG A 516 19.00 9.02 3.22
CA ARG A 516 20.11 9.94 2.88
C ARG A 516 20.35 11.05 3.89
N GLY A 517 19.57 11.13 4.98
CA GLY A 517 19.62 12.19 6.00
C GLY A 517 18.61 13.32 5.72
N LEU A 518 18.75 14.44 6.42
CA LEU A 518 17.92 15.63 6.20
C LEU A 518 18.23 16.24 4.83
N TYR A 519 17.21 16.32 3.97
CA TYR A 519 17.34 16.81 2.60
C TYR A 519 16.57 18.12 2.41
N SER A 520 17.28 19.19 2.16
CA SER A 520 16.69 20.43 1.62
C SER A 520 16.19 20.25 0.18
N GLU A 521 16.70 19.25 -0.56
CA GLU A 521 16.26 18.93 -1.94
C GLU A 521 14.78 18.55 -2.07
N GLY A 522 14.10 18.26 -0.95
CA GLY A 522 12.67 18.05 -0.94
C GLY A 522 11.86 19.34 -1.18
N ALA A 523 12.37 20.50 -0.80
CA ALA A 523 11.70 21.78 -0.96
C ALA A 523 11.92 22.38 -2.34
N GLY A 524 10.84 22.88 -2.96
CA GLY A 524 10.91 23.55 -4.27
C GLY A 524 11.04 22.61 -5.47
N GLN A 525 10.79 21.31 -5.32
CA GLN A 525 10.80 20.35 -6.43
C GLN A 525 9.76 20.66 -7.51
N TRP A 526 8.75 21.43 -7.19
CA TRP A 526 7.74 21.89 -8.13
C TRP A 526 8.25 22.94 -9.13
N ARG A 527 9.32 23.69 -8.81
CA ARG A 527 9.79 24.83 -9.60
C ARG A 527 10.09 24.50 -11.07
N PRO A 528 10.83 23.42 -11.39
CA PRO A 528 11.03 23.01 -12.78
C PRO A 528 9.74 22.60 -13.51
N TYR A 529 8.67 22.35 -12.77
CA TYR A 529 7.36 21.90 -13.25
C TYR A 529 6.27 22.97 -13.13
N ALA A 530 6.63 24.24 -12.91
CA ALA A 530 5.68 25.34 -12.80
C ALA A 530 4.75 25.43 -14.03
N PHE A 531 5.26 25.11 -15.22
CA PHE A 531 4.49 25.05 -16.46
C PHE A 531 3.33 24.03 -16.39
N ALA A 532 3.53 22.90 -15.71
CA ALA A 532 2.54 21.84 -15.57
C ALA A 532 1.52 22.15 -14.47
N LEU A 533 1.94 22.88 -13.45
CA LEU A 533 1.09 23.25 -12.31
C LEU A 533 0.18 24.45 -12.61
N ALA A 534 0.42 25.19 -13.70
CA ALA A 534 -0.33 26.40 -14.04
C ALA A 534 -1.86 26.17 -14.06
N GLU A 535 -2.32 25.02 -14.55
CA GLU A 535 -3.74 24.67 -14.63
C GLU A 535 -4.40 24.51 -13.24
N VAL A 536 -3.63 24.10 -12.24
CA VAL A 536 -4.13 23.84 -10.88
C VAL A 536 -3.80 24.95 -9.88
N MET A 537 -3.05 25.97 -10.31
CA MET A 537 -2.72 27.13 -9.46
C MET A 537 -3.94 27.83 -8.86
N PRO A 538 -5.07 28.03 -9.57
CA PRO A 538 -6.26 28.64 -8.97
C PRO A 538 -6.81 27.87 -7.76
N ILE A 539 -6.57 26.55 -7.70
CA ILE A 539 -6.97 25.70 -6.56
C ILE A 539 -5.96 25.83 -5.42
N LEU A 540 -4.67 25.93 -5.74
CA LEU A 540 -3.58 25.90 -4.75
C LEU A 540 -3.24 27.27 -4.18
N GLN A 541 -3.46 28.36 -4.94
CA GLN A 541 -3.10 29.72 -4.56
C GLN A 541 -3.63 30.15 -3.18
N PRO A 542 -4.90 29.89 -2.80
CA PRO A 542 -5.39 30.23 -1.47
C PRO A 542 -4.62 29.55 -0.33
N TRP A 543 -4.09 28.33 -0.57
CA TRP A 543 -3.33 27.57 0.42
C TRP A 543 -1.87 28.01 0.50
N ILE A 544 -1.28 28.43 -0.64
CA ILE A 544 0.05 29.01 -0.71
C ILE A 544 0.10 30.27 0.16
N GLU A 545 -0.87 31.16 -0.02
CA GLU A 545 -0.99 32.40 0.75
C GLU A 545 -1.29 32.14 2.23
N ARG A 546 -2.27 31.24 2.50
CA ARG A 546 -2.68 30.94 3.88
C ARG A 546 -1.55 30.33 4.72
N PHE A 547 -0.73 29.48 4.12
CA PHE A 547 0.39 28.86 4.83
C PHE A 547 1.68 29.67 4.74
N GLY A 548 1.65 30.86 4.14
CA GLY A 548 2.76 31.81 4.08
C GLY A 548 3.92 31.31 3.22
N TYR A 549 3.62 30.64 2.11
CA TYR A 549 4.59 30.34 1.07
C TYR A 549 4.67 31.47 0.06
N GLU A 550 5.85 31.66 -0.54
CA GLU A 550 6.01 32.72 -1.54
C GLU A 550 5.12 32.43 -2.76
N PRO A 551 4.39 33.43 -3.26
CA PRO A 551 3.71 33.34 -4.56
C PRO A 551 4.73 33.00 -5.66
N SER A 552 4.33 32.28 -6.69
CA SER A 552 5.20 31.93 -7.83
C SER A 552 5.49 33.12 -8.71
#